data_8c21698f73bd83ae81ee6b7a926c8db7
#
_entry.id   8c21698f73bd83ae81ee6b7a926c8db7
#
_cell.length_a   1.000
_cell.length_b   1.000
_cell.length_c   1.000
_cell.angle_alpha   90.00
_cell.angle_beta   90.00
_cell.angle_gamma   90.00
#
_symmetry.space_group_name_H-M   'P 1'
#
loop_
_entity.id
_entity.type
_entity.pdbx_description
1 polymer ?
#
loop_
_entity_poly.entity_id
_entity_poly.type
_entity_poly.pdbx_seq_one_letter_code
_entity_poly.pdbx_strand_id
1 'polypeptide(L)'
;TGGAPTMGVEERLQPVMQFKPELASLNMGSMNFGLYEMLNRFTDFKHDWERPYLEESDDRIFRNTFRDITHILNSCAENRTRFEIECYDIGHLYTAAHFLERGLLKPPLFIQSVFGLRGGIGGHPEDLAHMRRTADRLFGDDYGWSILGAGRGQIPLATMGLSMGSNARV
;
A
#
# COMPACT_ATOMS: atom_id res chain seq x y z
N THR A 1 6.25 3.77 -5.93
CA THR A 1 7.58 3.37 -5.38
C THR A 1 7.68 1.88 -5.07
N GLY A 2 6.79 1.07 -5.61
CA GLY A 2 6.92 -0.38 -5.62
C GLY A 2 8.04 -0.84 -6.56
N GLY A 3 8.37 -2.14 -6.55
CA GLY A 3 9.39 -2.73 -7.41
C GLY A 3 9.55 -4.21 -7.17
N ALA A 4 10.45 -4.85 -7.89
CA ALA A 4 10.78 -6.25 -7.67
C ALA A 4 11.37 -6.46 -6.26
N PRO A 5 11.24 -7.66 -5.68
CA PRO A 5 11.70 -7.95 -4.32
C PRO A 5 13.19 -7.69 -4.08
N THR A 6 13.98 -7.80 -5.13
CA THR A 6 15.43 -7.57 -5.11
C THR A 6 15.84 -6.11 -5.23
N MET A 7 14.91 -5.22 -5.60
CA MET A 7 15.20 -3.79 -5.79
C MET A 7 15.37 -3.06 -4.47
N GLY A 8 16.46 -2.33 -4.34
CA GLY A 8 16.69 -1.36 -3.27
C GLY A 8 15.79 -0.11 -3.42
N VAL A 9 15.74 0.73 -2.39
CA VAL A 9 14.93 1.95 -2.40
C VAL A 9 15.34 2.91 -3.53
N GLU A 10 16.61 3.01 -3.82
CA GLU A 10 17.15 3.87 -4.89
C GLU A 10 16.63 3.46 -6.26
N GLU A 11 16.68 2.15 -6.57
CA GLU A 11 16.17 1.63 -7.84
C GLU A 11 14.65 1.86 -7.97
N ARG A 12 13.90 1.63 -6.88
CA ARG A 12 12.44 1.86 -6.86
C ARG A 12 12.06 3.33 -7.03
N LEU A 13 12.94 4.26 -6.65
CA LEU A 13 12.74 5.70 -6.81
C LEU A 13 13.06 6.21 -8.22
N GLN A 14 13.89 5.54 -8.98
CA GLN A 14 14.33 6.02 -10.30
C GLN A 14 13.20 6.52 -11.20
N PRO A 15 12.07 5.79 -11.39
CA PRO A 15 10.98 6.29 -12.24
C PRO A 15 10.36 7.59 -11.72
N VAL A 16 10.18 7.72 -10.41
CA VAL A 16 9.60 8.91 -9.80
C VAL A 16 10.53 10.11 -9.96
N MET A 17 11.82 9.92 -9.76
CA MET A 17 12.82 10.97 -9.92
C MET A 17 12.98 11.40 -11.38
N GLN A 18 12.87 10.45 -12.31
CA GLN A 18 12.99 10.72 -13.74
C GLN A 18 11.75 11.43 -14.31
N PHE A 19 10.55 10.92 -14.00
CA PHE A 19 9.31 11.39 -14.62
C PHE A 19 8.57 12.45 -13.79
N LYS A 20 8.93 12.63 -12.52
CA LYS A 20 8.34 13.62 -11.60
C LYS A 20 6.81 13.66 -11.65
N PRO A 21 6.13 12.51 -11.44
CA PRO A 21 4.68 12.45 -11.51
C PRO A 21 4.05 13.30 -10.40
N GLU A 22 2.82 13.75 -10.63
CA GLU A 22 2.04 14.45 -9.59
C GLU A 22 1.70 13.52 -8.43
N LEU A 23 1.46 12.24 -8.72
CA LEU A 23 1.11 11.20 -7.74
C LEU A 23 1.95 9.94 -7.95
N ALA A 24 2.47 9.39 -6.86
CA ALA A 24 3.13 8.09 -6.83
C ALA A 24 2.62 7.26 -5.65
N SER A 25 2.69 5.93 -5.73
CA SER A 25 2.32 5.07 -4.60
C SER A 25 3.42 5.03 -3.54
N LEU A 26 3.05 4.93 -2.27
CA LEU A 26 3.97 4.76 -1.15
C LEU A 26 3.38 3.82 -0.10
N ASN A 27 3.93 2.62 0.02
CA ASN A 27 3.59 1.68 1.08
C ASN A 27 4.15 2.19 2.44
N MET A 28 3.30 2.30 3.45
CA MET A 28 3.60 2.93 4.75
C MET A 28 4.22 1.97 5.76
N GLY A 29 4.89 0.92 5.33
CA GLY A 29 5.63 0.03 6.22
C GLY A 29 6.18 -1.21 5.53
N SER A 30 7.04 -1.92 6.24
CA SER A 30 7.49 -3.25 5.85
C SER A 30 6.45 -4.28 6.24
N MET A 31 6.30 -5.32 5.41
CA MET A 31 5.36 -6.42 5.68
C MET A 31 5.80 -7.69 4.98
N ASN A 32 5.39 -8.85 5.48
CA ASN A 32 5.39 -10.06 4.69
C ASN A 32 4.48 -9.87 3.49
N PHE A 33 4.88 -10.36 2.33
CA PHE A 33 4.09 -10.19 1.11
C PHE A 33 3.96 -11.53 0.40
N GLY A 34 3.02 -12.36 0.89
CA GLY A 34 2.84 -13.75 0.44
C GLY A 34 1.82 -13.86 -0.69
N LEU A 35 2.26 -14.42 -1.81
CA LEU A 35 1.43 -14.77 -2.96
C LEU A 35 1.45 -16.29 -3.25
N TYR A 36 2.21 -17.07 -2.51
CA TYR A 36 2.46 -18.50 -2.73
C TYR A 36 1.17 -19.34 -2.76
N GLU A 37 0.12 -18.95 -2.04
CA GLU A 37 -1.16 -19.65 -2.09
C GLU A 37 -1.84 -19.62 -3.47
N MET A 38 -1.41 -18.71 -4.37
CA MET A 38 -1.89 -18.69 -5.75
C MET A 38 -1.48 -19.95 -6.52
N LEU A 39 -0.41 -20.64 -6.13
CA LEU A 39 0.02 -21.92 -6.70
C LEU A 39 -1.02 -23.03 -6.54
N ASN A 40 -1.92 -22.92 -5.55
CA ASN A 40 -3.04 -23.85 -5.37
C ASN A 40 -4.14 -23.68 -6.43
N ARG A 41 -4.12 -22.56 -7.19
CA ARG A 41 -5.14 -22.21 -8.17
C ARG A 41 -4.64 -22.21 -9.59
N PHE A 42 -3.37 -21.86 -9.79
CA PHE A 42 -2.75 -21.72 -11.11
C PHE A 42 -1.67 -22.78 -11.28
N THR A 43 -1.85 -23.62 -12.30
CA THR A 43 -0.91 -24.68 -12.69
C THR A 43 -0.13 -24.31 -13.94
N ASP A 44 -0.76 -23.50 -14.80
CA ASP A 44 -0.20 -23.09 -16.08
C ASP A 44 0.28 -21.65 -16.01
N PHE A 45 1.54 -21.42 -16.34
CA PHE A 45 2.19 -20.13 -16.32
C PHE A 45 2.63 -19.74 -17.72
N LYS A 46 2.51 -18.45 -18.02
CA LYS A 46 2.90 -17.92 -19.34
C LYS A 46 4.41 -17.75 -19.47
N HIS A 47 5.08 -17.45 -18.34
CA HIS A 47 6.51 -17.18 -18.31
C HIS A 47 7.20 -17.99 -17.22
N ASP A 48 8.44 -18.39 -17.47
CA ASP A 48 9.23 -19.25 -16.58
C ASP A 48 9.51 -18.61 -15.20
N TRP A 49 9.47 -17.28 -15.09
CA TRP A 49 9.69 -16.55 -13.85
C TRP A 49 8.47 -16.51 -12.92
N GLU A 50 7.25 -16.79 -13.40
CA GLU A 50 6.02 -16.63 -12.62
C GLU A 50 5.93 -17.63 -11.46
N ARG A 51 6.20 -18.91 -11.73
CA ARG A 51 6.17 -19.94 -10.69
C ARG A 51 7.22 -19.71 -9.61
N PRO A 52 8.52 -19.53 -9.91
CA PRO A 52 9.52 -19.21 -8.89
C PRO A 52 9.17 -17.93 -8.09
N TYR A 53 8.64 -16.90 -8.76
CA TYR A 53 8.22 -15.68 -8.10
C TYR A 53 7.14 -15.90 -7.03
N LEU A 54 6.19 -16.80 -7.30
CA LEU A 54 5.14 -17.17 -6.35
C LEU A 54 5.70 -18.07 -5.23
N GLU A 55 6.51 -19.07 -5.57
CA GLU A 55 7.14 -19.99 -4.62
C GLU A 55 7.98 -19.25 -3.58
N GLU A 56 8.82 -18.32 -4.00
CA GLU A 56 9.68 -17.53 -3.11
C GLU A 56 8.92 -16.51 -2.24
N SER A 57 7.63 -16.30 -2.50
CA SER A 57 6.86 -15.27 -1.79
C SER A 57 6.50 -15.64 -0.37
N ASP A 58 6.70 -16.88 0.07
CA ASP A 58 6.51 -17.31 1.46
C ASP A 58 7.62 -16.81 2.39
N ASP A 59 8.83 -16.54 1.84
CA ASP A 59 9.97 -15.95 2.54
C ASP A 59 10.26 -14.50 2.09
N ARG A 60 9.22 -13.79 1.63
CA ARG A 60 9.37 -12.43 1.08
C ARG A 60 8.90 -11.36 2.05
N ILE A 61 9.78 -10.39 2.28
CA ILE A 61 9.46 -9.14 2.97
C ILE A 61 9.42 -8.01 1.95
N PHE A 62 8.27 -7.32 1.84
CA PHE A 62 8.26 -6.00 1.23
C PHE A 62 8.90 -5.04 2.23
N ARG A 63 10.11 -4.58 1.91
CA ARG A 63 10.89 -3.74 2.81
C ARG A 63 10.61 -2.26 2.56
N ASN A 64 10.12 -1.57 3.60
CA ASN A 64 9.96 -0.13 3.64
C ASN A 64 10.09 0.35 5.09
N THR A 65 11.34 0.50 5.56
CA THR A 65 11.63 0.94 6.93
C THR A 65 11.34 2.42 7.10
N PHE A 66 11.30 2.91 8.33
CA PHE A 66 11.20 4.35 8.60
C PHE A 66 12.29 5.17 7.89
N ARG A 67 13.50 4.63 7.76
CA ARG A 67 14.60 5.25 7.01
C ARG A 67 14.28 5.31 5.51
N ASP A 68 13.79 4.21 4.94
CA ASP A 68 13.44 4.14 3.52
C ASP A 68 12.30 5.14 3.21
N ILE A 69 11.26 5.17 4.05
CA ILE A 69 10.13 6.12 3.89
C ILE A 69 10.62 7.56 4.02
N THR A 70 11.44 7.87 5.03
CA THR A 70 12.03 9.22 5.17
C THR A 70 12.82 9.63 3.93
N HIS A 71 13.61 8.72 3.38
CA HIS A 71 14.37 8.97 2.16
C HIS A 71 13.46 9.24 0.96
N ILE A 72 12.43 8.41 0.75
CA ILE A 72 11.45 8.58 -0.32
C ILE A 72 10.76 9.95 -0.21
N LEU A 73 10.25 10.31 0.97
CA LEU A 73 9.54 11.56 1.19
C LEU A 73 10.44 12.77 0.92
N ASN A 74 11.67 12.76 1.41
CA ASN A 74 12.63 13.84 1.19
C ASN A 74 13.03 13.96 -0.30
N SER A 75 13.33 12.85 -0.95
CA SER A 75 13.74 12.83 -2.37
C SER A 75 12.64 13.35 -3.30
N CYS A 76 11.38 13.10 -2.98
CA CYS A 76 10.25 13.50 -3.79
C CYS A 76 9.72 14.92 -3.46
N ALA A 77 10.14 15.51 -2.33
CA ALA A 77 9.66 16.81 -1.88
C ALA A 77 9.93 17.93 -2.90
N GLU A 78 11.11 17.95 -3.52
CA GLU A 78 11.50 18.95 -4.52
C GLU A 78 10.67 18.83 -5.82
N ASN A 79 10.23 17.62 -6.16
CA ASN A 79 9.43 17.35 -7.34
C ASN A 79 7.94 17.68 -7.14
N ARG A 80 7.52 18.00 -5.91
CA ARG A 80 6.11 18.18 -5.51
C ARG A 80 5.24 16.94 -5.76
N THR A 81 5.85 15.76 -5.90
CA THR A 81 5.14 14.50 -6.03
C THR A 81 4.39 14.20 -4.74
N ARG A 82 3.08 13.99 -4.83
CA ARG A 82 2.23 13.53 -3.72
C ARG A 82 2.13 12.02 -3.73
N PHE A 83 1.60 11.44 -2.65
CA PHE A 83 1.55 9.98 -2.53
C PHE A 83 0.13 9.46 -2.34
N GLU A 84 -0.19 8.39 -3.10
CA GLU A 84 -1.18 7.41 -2.71
C GLU A 84 -0.55 6.57 -1.61
N ILE A 85 -0.98 6.82 -0.37
CA ILE A 85 -0.43 6.19 0.84
C ILE A 85 -1.07 4.83 1.02
N GLU A 86 -0.38 3.77 0.64
CA GLU A 86 -0.86 2.40 0.72
C GLU A 86 -0.70 1.86 2.14
N CYS A 87 -1.83 1.57 2.78
CA CYS A 87 -1.91 1.01 4.14
C CYS A 87 -2.49 -0.41 4.07
N TYR A 88 -1.64 -1.40 4.35
CA TYR A 88 -1.98 -2.82 4.35
C TYR A 88 -2.34 -3.34 5.73
N ASP A 89 -2.15 -2.54 6.76
CA ASP A 89 -2.46 -2.85 8.15
C ASP A 89 -2.70 -1.57 8.94
N ILE A 90 -3.30 -1.70 10.12
CA ILE A 90 -3.55 -0.59 11.06
C ILE A 90 -2.24 0.13 11.43
N GLY A 91 -1.14 -0.61 11.63
CA GLY A 91 0.17 -0.04 11.91
C GLY A 91 0.67 0.94 10.85
N HIS A 92 0.29 0.74 9.58
CA HIS A 92 0.65 1.65 8.50
C HIS A 92 -0.06 3.01 8.61
N LEU A 93 -1.29 3.06 9.14
CA LEU A 93 -1.97 4.33 9.42
C LEU A 93 -1.24 5.13 10.50
N TYR A 94 -0.77 4.46 11.57
CA TYR A 94 0.03 5.11 12.60
C TYR A 94 1.40 5.57 12.07
N THR A 95 2.00 4.81 11.15
CA THR A 95 3.21 5.24 10.46
C THR A 95 2.97 6.51 9.64
N ALA A 96 1.84 6.59 8.91
CA ALA A 96 1.47 7.80 8.17
C ALA A 96 1.26 9.00 9.11
N ALA A 97 0.57 8.80 10.24
CA ALA A 97 0.39 9.82 11.25
C ALA A 97 1.74 10.32 11.83
N HIS A 98 2.67 9.41 12.12
CA HIS A 98 4.02 9.77 12.56
C HIS A 98 4.75 10.67 11.55
N PHE A 99 4.67 10.39 10.27
CA PHE A 99 5.31 11.23 9.25
C PHE A 99 4.56 12.55 9.00
N LEU A 100 3.25 12.59 9.23
CA LEU A 100 2.45 13.82 9.23
C LEU A 100 2.85 14.72 10.37
N GLU A 101 2.96 14.21 11.61
CA GLU A 101 3.42 14.94 12.80
C GLU A 101 4.83 15.54 12.63
N ARG A 102 5.70 14.82 11.91
CA ARG A 102 7.05 15.30 11.58
C ARG A 102 7.09 16.30 10.42
N GLY A 103 5.97 16.62 9.80
CA GLY A 103 5.87 17.55 8.68
C GLY A 103 6.44 17.02 7.35
N LEU A 104 6.72 15.70 7.27
CA LEU A 104 7.21 15.05 6.04
C LEU A 104 6.06 14.67 5.09
N LEU A 105 4.87 14.43 5.62
CA LEU A 105 3.62 14.36 4.86
C LEU A 105 2.82 15.65 5.08
N LYS A 106 2.04 16.04 4.09
CA LYS A 106 1.19 17.24 4.15
C LYS A 106 -0.25 16.90 3.78
N PRO A 107 -1.25 17.37 4.56
CA PRO A 107 -2.65 17.15 4.25
C PRO A 107 -3.09 17.95 3.01
N PRO A 108 -4.24 17.61 2.41
CA PRO A 108 -4.98 16.39 2.67
C PRO A 108 -4.20 15.17 2.17
N LEU A 109 -4.23 14.08 2.95
CA LEU A 109 -3.60 12.81 2.57
C LEU A 109 -4.50 12.05 1.57
N PHE A 110 -3.91 11.19 0.74
CA PHE A 110 -4.67 10.22 -0.03
C PHE A 110 -4.33 8.81 0.46
N ILE A 111 -5.23 8.23 1.27
CA ILE A 111 -5.05 6.94 1.93
C ILE A 111 -5.70 5.85 1.09
N GLN A 112 -4.90 4.90 0.63
CA GLN A 112 -5.35 3.68 -0.03
C GLN A 112 -5.27 2.52 0.97
N SER A 113 -6.40 2.09 1.52
CA SER A 113 -6.47 0.89 2.38
C SER A 113 -6.52 -0.36 1.51
N VAL A 114 -5.62 -1.30 1.75
CA VAL A 114 -5.49 -2.54 0.97
C VAL A 114 -5.82 -3.74 1.85
N PHE A 115 -6.78 -4.56 1.42
CA PHE A 115 -7.35 -5.65 2.19
C PHE A 115 -7.13 -7.01 1.55
N GLY A 116 -6.95 -8.04 2.39
CA GLY A 116 -6.98 -9.44 1.97
C GLY A 116 -5.71 -9.96 1.30
N LEU A 117 -4.61 -9.23 1.38
CA LEU A 117 -3.29 -9.74 1.01
C LEU A 117 -2.62 -10.42 2.19
N ARG A 118 -1.94 -11.56 1.93
CA ARG A 118 -1.20 -12.30 2.97
C ARG A 118 -0.05 -11.44 3.50
N GLY A 119 -0.06 -11.21 4.81
CA GLY A 119 0.89 -10.33 5.50
C GLY A 119 0.31 -8.97 5.90
N GLY A 120 -0.90 -8.62 5.42
CA GLY A 120 -1.66 -7.45 5.82
C GLY A 120 -2.96 -7.79 6.53
N ILE A 121 -3.80 -6.78 6.74
CA ILE A 121 -5.13 -6.93 7.35
C ILE A 121 -6.05 -7.81 6.47
N GLY A 122 -6.97 -8.53 7.12
CA GLY A 122 -7.94 -9.39 6.44
C GLY A 122 -8.89 -8.65 5.51
N GLY A 123 -9.73 -9.42 4.83
CA GLY A 123 -10.74 -8.88 3.91
C GLY A 123 -12.17 -8.98 4.45
N HIS A 124 -12.35 -8.94 5.78
CA HIS A 124 -13.67 -8.94 6.39
C HIS A 124 -14.26 -7.52 6.46
N PRO A 125 -15.58 -7.34 6.37
CA PRO A 125 -16.22 -6.03 6.54
C PRO A 125 -15.85 -5.28 7.82
N GLU A 126 -15.60 -6.00 8.92
CA GLU A 126 -15.14 -5.41 10.18
C GLU A 126 -13.73 -4.85 10.09
N ASP A 127 -12.85 -5.48 9.32
CA ASP A 127 -11.48 -4.99 9.08
C ASP A 127 -11.53 -3.65 8.33
N LEU A 128 -12.39 -3.55 7.31
CA LEU A 128 -12.62 -2.31 6.57
C LEU A 128 -13.16 -1.20 7.50
N ALA A 129 -14.18 -1.52 8.30
CA ALA A 129 -14.74 -0.56 9.25
C ALA A 129 -13.70 -0.15 10.32
N HIS A 130 -12.83 -1.06 10.74
CA HIS A 130 -11.76 -0.77 11.69
C HIS A 130 -10.70 0.16 11.09
N MET A 131 -10.25 -0.10 9.87
CA MET A 131 -9.33 0.79 9.14
C MET A 131 -9.93 2.18 8.99
N ARG A 132 -11.20 2.29 8.57
CA ARG A 132 -11.90 3.57 8.42
C ARG A 132 -11.94 4.36 9.73
N ARG A 133 -12.44 3.75 10.81
CA ARG A 133 -12.52 4.42 12.13
C ARG A 133 -11.15 4.87 12.64
N THR A 134 -10.11 4.09 12.35
CA THR A 134 -8.75 4.46 12.75
C THR A 134 -8.23 5.65 11.93
N ALA A 135 -8.47 5.66 10.62
CA ALA A 135 -8.11 6.79 9.76
C ALA A 135 -8.84 8.07 10.17
N ASP A 136 -10.17 8.00 10.41
CA ASP A 136 -10.97 9.14 10.87
C ASP A 136 -10.42 9.72 12.19
N ARG A 137 -10.04 8.86 13.13
CA ARG A 137 -9.47 9.29 14.41
C ARG A 137 -8.10 9.96 14.27
N LEU A 138 -7.25 9.47 13.33
CA LEU A 138 -5.89 9.97 13.15
C LEU A 138 -5.82 11.22 12.28
N PHE A 139 -6.70 11.33 11.28
CA PHE A 139 -6.58 12.36 10.23
C PHE A 139 -7.80 13.29 10.15
N GLY A 140 -8.89 12.98 10.85
CA GLY A 140 -10.13 13.78 10.79
C GLY A 140 -10.65 13.88 9.35
N ASP A 141 -10.87 15.12 8.89
CA ASP A 141 -11.32 15.42 7.53
C ASP A 141 -10.17 15.68 6.54
N ASP A 142 -8.92 15.60 7.01
CA ASP A 142 -7.73 15.95 6.25
C ASP A 142 -7.20 14.80 5.37
N TYR A 143 -8.08 13.92 4.90
CA TYR A 143 -7.70 12.85 3.96
C TYR A 143 -8.81 12.46 3.00
N GLY A 144 -8.42 12.08 1.78
CA GLY A 144 -9.25 11.33 0.85
C GLY A 144 -9.04 9.84 1.07
N TRP A 145 -10.10 9.05 1.03
CA TRP A 145 -10.03 7.62 1.25
C TRP A 145 -10.33 6.83 -0.01
N SER A 146 -9.53 5.79 -0.23
CA SER A 146 -9.72 4.78 -1.27
C SER A 146 -9.50 3.39 -0.69
N ILE A 147 -10.13 2.40 -1.28
CA ILE A 147 -9.99 1.00 -0.87
C ILE A 147 -9.62 0.12 -2.04
N LEU A 148 -8.89 -0.97 -1.75
CA LEU A 148 -8.65 -2.09 -2.63
C LEU A 148 -8.87 -3.39 -1.87
N GLY A 149 -9.72 -4.26 -2.40
CA GLY A 149 -9.89 -5.63 -1.90
C GLY A 149 -9.22 -6.63 -2.81
N ALA A 150 -8.37 -7.50 -2.27
CA ALA A 150 -7.70 -8.53 -3.06
C ALA A 150 -8.61 -9.74 -3.33
N GLY A 151 -8.47 -10.31 -4.53
CA GLY A 151 -9.11 -11.57 -4.95
C GLY A 151 -10.64 -11.54 -4.82
N ARG A 152 -11.21 -12.55 -4.18
CA ARG A 152 -12.67 -12.68 -4.01
C ARG A 152 -13.32 -11.58 -3.15
N GLY A 153 -12.52 -10.87 -2.37
CA GLY A 153 -12.96 -9.74 -1.55
C GLY A 153 -13.14 -8.45 -2.33
N GLN A 154 -12.68 -8.38 -3.58
CA GLN A 154 -12.65 -7.14 -4.36
C GLN A 154 -14.02 -6.44 -4.45
N ILE A 155 -15.02 -7.11 -4.99
CA ILE A 155 -16.35 -6.50 -5.19
C ILE A 155 -17.09 -6.23 -3.87
N PRO A 156 -17.17 -7.19 -2.92
CA PRO A 156 -17.83 -6.92 -1.64
C PRO A 156 -17.22 -5.73 -0.88
N LEU A 157 -15.90 -5.67 -0.78
CA LEU A 157 -15.22 -4.57 -0.07
C LEU A 157 -15.34 -3.23 -0.83
N ALA A 158 -15.23 -3.25 -2.17
CA ALA A 158 -15.46 -2.05 -2.98
C ALA A 158 -16.86 -1.50 -2.77
N THR A 159 -17.88 -2.35 -2.82
CA THR A 159 -19.29 -1.95 -2.59
C THR A 159 -19.47 -1.33 -1.20
N MET A 160 -18.92 -1.99 -0.17
CA MET A 160 -19.00 -1.47 1.20
C MET A 160 -18.25 -0.13 1.34
N GLY A 161 -17.04 -0.04 0.82
CA GLY A 161 -16.25 1.18 0.88
C GLY A 161 -16.93 2.35 0.19
N LEU A 162 -17.48 2.14 -1.02
CA LEU A 162 -18.25 3.16 -1.76
C LEU A 162 -19.47 3.63 -0.95
N SER A 163 -20.19 2.73 -0.29
CA SER A 163 -21.32 3.11 0.57
C SER A 163 -20.90 3.92 1.79
N MET A 164 -19.63 3.84 2.19
CA MET A 164 -19.03 4.63 3.27
C MET A 164 -18.29 5.89 2.77
N GLY A 165 -18.42 6.23 1.49
CA GLY A 165 -17.84 7.44 0.90
C GLY A 165 -16.39 7.31 0.44
N SER A 166 -15.88 6.08 0.25
CA SER A 166 -14.54 5.88 -0.33
C SER A 166 -14.54 5.96 -1.85
N ASN A 167 -13.36 6.16 -2.42
CA ASN A 167 -13.05 5.72 -3.78
C ASN A 167 -12.73 4.22 -3.76
N ALA A 168 -12.69 3.59 -4.92
CA ALA A 168 -12.32 2.18 -5.06
C ALA A 168 -11.32 1.98 -6.19
N ARG A 169 -10.34 1.13 -5.93
CA ARG A 169 -9.38 0.63 -6.92
C ARG A 169 -9.66 -0.86 -7.17
N VAL A 170 -9.83 -1.24 -8.45
CA VAL A 170 -10.14 -2.60 -8.91
C VAL A 170 -9.12 -3.07 -9.94
#